data_3fa4e1cb4d2a34cfed382a5ea1426176
#
_entry.id   3fa4e1cb4d2a34cfed382a5ea1426176
#
_cell.length_a   1.000
_cell.length_b   1.000
_cell.length_c   1.000
_cell.angle_alpha   90.00
_cell.angle_beta   90.00
_cell.angle_gamma   90.00
#
_symmetry.space_group_name_H-M   'P 1'
#
loop_
_entity.id
_entity.type
_entity.pdbx_description
1 polymer ?
#
loop_
_entity_poly.entity_id
_entity_poly.type
_entity_poly.pdbx_seq_one_letter_code
_entity_poly.pdbx_strand_id
1 'polypeptide(L)'
;MDVASLEGRSYGPRPMRIHPDSVADFVAVTRDDPDRWSQVAPPGFAAAALFEVAPELLDQVSERFVVHGEQTFTWHSPIKIGSLLEVTGTVNRVRERRGTHFVIFDVGVTEEDEPVLRGSSTFILSGKSILASADFERPEPQHSFRGDPQPGQVAASRADLVRYAAATRDWNPIHWDHDAAVAAGFPGVVVHGLLQAAWAFAAVAADVDRPRPLFSGKARFRNPMLPARPADLEVAKEDHTATVTIRDEDTEYLTARIEAAHG
;
A
#
# COMPACT_ATOMS: atom_id res chain seq x y z
N MET A 1 1.78 22.03 14.01
CA MET A 1 0.45 22.36 13.42
C MET A 1 -0.63 21.55 14.11
N ASP A 2 -1.82 22.14 14.34
CA ASP A 2 -2.98 21.40 14.84
C ASP A 2 -3.50 20.45 13.76
N VAL A 3 -3.50 19.13 14.05
CA VAL A 3 -3.94 18.11 13.08
C VAL A 3 -5.44 18.24 12.76
N ALA A 4 -6.25 18.72 13.72
CA ALA A 4 -7.68 18.91 13.49
C ALA A 4 -7.95 19.94 12.38
N SER A 5 -7.06 20.92 12.18
CA SER A 5 -7.19 21.93 11.12
C SER A 5 -6.96 21.39 9.69
N LEU A 6 -6.58 20.13 9.56
CA LEU A 6 -6.44 19.46 8.26
C LEU A 6 -7.78 19.01 7.66
N GLU A 7 -8.81 18.81 8.49
CA GLU A 7 -10.12 18.34 8.02
C GLU A 7 -10.69 19.31 6.96
N GLY A 8 -11.15 18.75 5.85
CA GLY A 8 -11.65 19.47 4.68
C GLY A 8 -10.57 19.99 3.72
N ARG A 9 -9.27 19.87 4.02
CA ARG A 9 -8.22 20.29 3.09
C ARG A 9 -8.16 19.37 1.89
N SER A 10 -7.98 19.98 0.72
CA SER A 10 -7.82 19.30 -0.56
C SER A 10 -6.41 19.47 -1.10
N TYR A 11 -5.94 18.48 -1.86
CA TYR A 11 -4.61 18.37 -2.46
C TYR A 11 -4.76 18.01 -3.93
N GLY A 12 -3.96 18.60 -4.78
CA GLY A 12 -4.10 18.47 -6.24
C GLY A 12 -5.14 19.45 -6.80
N PRO A 13 -5.69 19.26 -8.04
CA PRO A 13 -5.43 18.09 -8.89
C PRO A 13 -3.98 17.99 -9.35
N ARG A 14 -3.49 16.75 -9.53
CA ARG A 14 -2.17 16.44 -10.07
C ARG A 14 -2.27 15.50 -11.26
N PRO A 15 -1.56 15.78 -12.36
CA PRO A 15 -1.50 14.85 -13.49
C PRO A 15 -0.62 13.66 -13.14
N MET A 16 -1.12 12.44 -13.36
CA MET A 16 -0.39 11.19 -13.21
C MET A 16 -0.38 10.42 -14.52
N ARG A 17 0.81 10.30 -15.14
CA ARG A 17 0.98 9.45 -16.31
C ARG A 17 1.32 8.03 -15.88
N ILE A 18 0.61 7.06 -16.46
CA ILE A 18 0.87 5.64 -16.22
C ILE A 18 2.00 5.18 -17.14
N HIS A 19 3.23 5.22 -16.62
CA HIS A 19 4.41 4.83 -17.37
C HIS A 19 4.54 3.32 -17.45
N PRO A 20 4.83 2.74 -18.65
CA PRO A 20 5.01 1.29 -18.81
C PRO A 20 6.14 0.74 -17.92
N ASP A 21 7.24 1.47 -17.77
CA ASP A 21 8.36 1.04 -16.94
C ASP A 21 7.98 0.94 -15.46
N SER A 22 7.19 1.91 -14.94
CA SER A 22 6.70 1.86 -13.56
C SER A 22 5.77 0.67 -13.32
N VAL A 23 4.92 0.34 -14.30
CA VAL A 23 4.06 -0.84 -14.23
C VAL A 23 4.89 -2.12 -14.31
N ALA A 24 5.89 -2.19 -15.19
CA ALA A 24 6.78 -3.34 -15.31
C ALA A 24 7.59 -3.57 -14.01
N ASP A 25 8.13 -2.53 -13.39
CA ASP A 25 8.81 -2.62 -12.10
C ASP A 25 7.86 -3.10 -10.99
N PHE A 26 6.63 -2.60 -10.98
CA PHE A 26 5.60 -3.03 -10.02
C PHE A 26 5.26 -4.51 -10.20
N VAL A 27 5.01 -4.97 -11.43
CA VAL A 27 4.74 -6.38 -11.77
C VAL A 27 5.90 -7.28 -11.34
N ALA A 28 7.13 -6.84 -11.61
CA ALA A 28 8.33 -7.60 -11.21
C ALA A 28 8.45 -7.76 -9.69
N VAL A 29 8.14 -6.72 -8.91
CA VAL A 29 8.20 -6.76 -7.44
C VAL A 29 7.07 -7.60 -6.84
N THR A 30 5.89 -7.54 -7.41
CA THR A 30 4.74 -8.35 -6.97
C THR A 30 4.84 -9.79 -7.47
N ARG A 31 5.76 -10.09 -8.39
CA ARG A 31 5.91 -11.40 -9.08
C ARG A 31 4.63 -11.83 -9.78
N ASP A 32 3.93 -10.86 -10.34
CA ASP A 32 2.72 -11.08 -11.12
C ASP A 32 3.07 -11.38 -12.60
N ASP A 33 2.10 -11.81 -13.38
CA ASP A 33 2.29 -12.16 -14.79
C ASP A 33 2.45 -10.91 -15.67
N PRO A 34 3.62 -10.65 -16.28
CA PRO A 34 3.85 -9.47 -17.11
C PRO A 34 3.00 -9.47 -18.40
N ASP A 35 2.66 -10.63 -18.96
CA ASP A 35 1.87 -10.70 -20.19
C ASP A 35 0.42 -10.25 -19.92
N ARG A 36 -0.11 -10.62 -18.76
CA ARG A 36 -1.42 -10.21 -18.31
C ARG A 36 -1.54 -8.68 -18.17
N TRP A 37 -0.50 -8.03 -17.68
CA TRP A 37 -0.49 -6.60 -17.36
C TRP A 37 0.22 -5.75 -18.42
N SER A 38 0.24 -6.23 -19.68
CA SER A 38 0.90 -5.52 -20.80
C SER A 38 0.15 -4.29 -21.31
N GLN A 39 -1.16 -4.16 -21.04
CA GLN A 39 -2.00 -3.04 -21.50
C GLN A 39 -2.61 -2.23 -20.35
N VAL A 40 -2.75 -2.82 -19.17
CA VAL A 40 -3.34 -2.21 -18.00
C VAL A 40 -2.47 -2.50 -16.78
N ALA A 41 -2.46 -1.60 -15.81
CA ALA A 41 -1.75 -1.85 -14.55
C ALA A 41 -2.54 -2.81 -13.66
N PRO A 42 -1.84 -3.66 -12.87
CA PRO A 42 -2.49 -4.53 -11.89
C PRO A 42 -3.22 -3.72 -10.82
N PRO A 43 -4.26 -4.27 -10.16
CA PRO A 43 -5.08 -3.53 -9.19
C PRO A 43 -4.27 -2.86 -8.07
N GLY A 44 -3.23 -3.52 -7.57
CA GLY A 44 -2.36 -2.98 -6.51
C GLY A 44 -1.57 -1.73 -6.91
N PHE A 45 -1.40 -1.47 -8.22
CA PHE A 45 -0.76 -0.25 -8.73
C PHE A 45 -1.54 1.02 -8.36
N ALA A 46 -2.80 0.90 -7.93
CA ALA A 46 -3.60 1.98 -7.35
C ALA A 46 -2.87 2.73 -6.22
N ALA A 47 -1.90 2.10 -5.56
CA ALA A 47 -1.03 2.74 -4.57
C ALA A 47 -0.30 3.97 -5.12
N ALA A 48 0.09 3.98 -6.39
CA ALA A 48 0.78 5.11 -7.01
C ALA A 48 -0.08 6.39 -6.99
N ALA A 49 -1.39 6.28 -7.14
CA ALA A 49 -2.28 7.43 -7.07
C ALA A 49 -2.30 8.09 -5.68
N LEU A 50 -2.22 7.30 -4.61
CA LEU A 50 -2.13 7.85 -3.26
C LEU A 50 -0.89 8.75 -3.13
N PHE A 51 0.26 8.31 -3.63
CA PHE A 51 1.53 9.01 -3.48
C PHE A 51 1.73 10.17 -4.47
N GLU A 52 0.78 10.44 -5.37
CA GLU A 52 0.74 11.72 -6.11
C GLU A 52 0.31 12.88 -5.22
N VAL A 53 -0.52 12.65 -4.21
CA VAL A 53 -1.14 13.72 -3.40
C VAL A 53 -0.87 13.60 -1.90
N ALA A 54 -0.65 12.40 -1.37
CA ALA A 54 -0.40 12.18 0.06
C ALA A 54 0.90 12.83 0.59
N PRO A 55 2.02 12.94 -0.18
CA PRO A 55 3.23 13.58 0.33
C PRO A 55 3.00 14.99 0.87
N GLU A 56 2.17 15.81 0.24
CA GLU A 56 1.87 17.17 0.74
C GLU A 56 1.17 17.16 2.10
N LEU A 57 0.31 16.17 2.36
CA LEU A 57 -0.29 15.97 3.68
C LEU A 57 0.75 15.50 4.69
N LEU A 58 1.56 14.51 4.31
CA LEU A 58 2.55 13.87 5.20
C LEU A 58 3.64 14.86 5.61
N ASP A 59 4.08 15.74 4.71
CA ASP A 59 5.03 16.82 5.01
C ASP A 59 4.50 17.78 6.09
N GLN A 60 3.20 18.08 6.08
CA GLN A 60 2.57 18.95 7.08
C GLN A 60 2.53 18.33 8.49
N VAL A 61 2.66 17.01 8.58
CA VAL A 61 2.64 16.25 9.84
C VAL A 61 3.96 15.51 10.12
N SER A 62 5.04 15.92 9.45
CA SER A 62 6.35 15.28 9.50
C SER A 62 6.98 15.20 10.90
N GLU A 63 6.58 16.08 11.84
CA GLU A 63 7.01 16.02 13.24
C GLU A 63 6.31 14.92 14.06
N ARG A 64 5.36 14.19 13.43
CA ARG A 64 4.60 13.14 14.07
C ARG A 64 4.99 11.78 13.56
N PHE A 65 4.84 10.79 14.39
CA PHE A 65 4.91 9.40 13.97
C PHE A 65 3.64 9.06 13.21
N VAL A 66 3.79 8.60 11.96
CA VAL A 66 2.67 8.27 11.05
C VAL A 66 2.72 6.80 10.70
N VAL A 67 1.59 6.11 10.91
CA VAL A 67 1.39 4.72 10.48
C VAL A 67 0.20 4.66 9.53
N HIS A 68 0.33 3.92 8.45
CA HIS A 68 -0.78 3.58 7.58
C HIS A 68 -1.55 2.41 8.19
N GLY A 69 -2.75 2.67 8.71
CA GLY A 69 -3.55 1.66 9.43
C GLY A 69 -4.49 0.87 8.53
N GLU A 70 -5.10 1.53 7.56
CA GLU A 70 -6.10 0.92 6.66
C GLU A 70 -6.08 1.60 5.29
N GLN A 71 -6.29 0.81 4.23
CA GLN A 71 -6.49 1.28 2.87
C GLN A 71 -7.71 0.63 2.25
N THR A 72 -8.55 1.43 1.60
CA THR A 72 -9.60 0.94 0.70
C THR A 72 -9.35 1.42 -0.72
N PHE A 73 -9.73 0.59 -1.70
CA PHE A 73 -9.81 0.98 -3.11
C PHE A 73 -11.13 0.49 -3.71
N THR A 74 -11.67 1.28 -4.62
CA THR A 74 -12.79 0.91 -5.50
C THR A 74 -12.40 1.25 -6.93
N TRP A 75 -12.30 0.23 -7.77
CA TRP A 75 -11.93 0.35 -9.17
C TRP A 75 -13.18 0.50 -10.03
N HIS A 76 -13.31 1.62 -10.73
CA HIS A 76 -14.42 1.90 -11.66
C HIS A 76 -14.06 1.50 -13.09
N SER A 77 -12.80 1.73 -13.48
CA SER A 77 -12.27 1.41 -14.80
C SER A 77 -10.86 0.82 -14.71
N PRO A 78 -10.38 0.09 -15.74
CA PRO A 78 -8.99 -0.35 -15.81
C PRO A 78 -8.04 0.85 -15.84
N ILE A 79 -6.92 0.77 -15.13
CA ILE A 79 -5.83 1.75 -15.19
C ILE A 79 -4.98 1.44 -16.43
N LYS A 80 -5.19 2.15 -17.53
CA LYS A 80 -4.52 1.87 -18.81
C LYS A 80 -3.07 2.38 -18.81
N ILE A 81 -2.16 1.58 -19.34
CA ILE A 81 -0.76 2.00 -19.55
C ILE A 81 -0.73 3.10 -20.62
N GLY A 82 0.05 4.16 -20.36
CA GLY A 82 0.18 5.33 -21.23
C GLY A 82 -0.89 6.41 -21.01
N SER A 83 -1.96 6.15 -20.26
CA SER A 83 -2.96 7.18 -19.96
C SER A 83 -2.40 8.30 -19.08
N LEU A 84 -3.05 9.45 -19.16
CA LEU A 84 -2.83 10.59 -18.27
C LEU A 84 -4.07 10.76 -17.40
N LEU A 85 -3.92 10.47 -16.12
CA LEU A 85 -4.97 10.58 -15.13
C LEU A 85 -4.86 11.89 -14.36
N GLU A 86 -5.96 12.33 -13.77
CA GLU A 86 -5.98 13.41 -12.79
C GLU A 86 -6.24 12.83 -11.40
N VAL A 87 -5.41 13.22 -10.42
CA VAL A 87 -5.48 12.71 -9.05
C VAL A 87 -5.78 13.86 -8.09
N THR A 88 -6.79 13.67 -7.25
CA THR A 88 -7.15 14.59 -6.18
C THR A 88 -7.12 13.87 -4.83
N GLY A 89 -6.76 14.60 -3.77
CA GLY A 89 -6.80 14.12 -2.40
C GLY A 89 -7.61 15.05 -1.51
N THR A 90 -8.28 14.51 -0.50
CA THR A 90 -9.01 15.33 0.49
C THR A 90 -8.93 14.68 1.87
N VAL A 91 -8.60 15.46 2.90
CA VAL A 91 -8.77 15.02 4.28
C VAL A 91 -10.26 15.03 4.61
N ASN A 92 -10.89 13.88 4.50
CA ASN A 92 -12.33 13.74 4.74
C ASN A 92 -12.67 13.93 6.22
N ARG A 93 -11.84 13.38 7.11
CA ARG A 93 -12.10 13.42 8.55
C ARG A 93 -10.84 13.30 9.39
N VAL A 94 -10.83 14.05 10.50
CA VAL A 94 -9.84 13.89 11.57
C VAL A 94 -10.58 13.50 12.85
N ARG A 95 -10.12 12.44 13.50
CA ARG A 95 -10.64 12.00 14.81
C ARG A 95 -9.47 11.91 15.79
N GLU A 96 -9.66 12.39 16.99
CA GLU A 96 -8.71 12.22 18.06
C GLU A 96 -9.24 11.22 19.10
N ARG A 97 -8.35 10.35 19.57
CA ARG A 97 -8.60 9.47 20.69
C ARG A 97 -7.35 9.31 21.53
N ARG A 98 -7.38 9.81 22.76
CA ARG A 98 -6.26 9.69 23.73
C ARG A 98 -4.93 10.19 23.17
N GLY A 99 -4.93 11.35 22.52
CA GLY A 99 -3.73 11.97 21.94
C GLY A 99 -3.25 11.35 20.61
N THR A 100 -3.95 10.35 20.08
CA THR A 100 -3.72 9.77 18.76
C THR A 100 -4.75 10.32 17.78
N HIS A 101 -4.30 10.81 16.63
CA HIS A 101 -5.18 11.30 15.58
C HIS A 101 -5.32 10.22 14.48
N PHE A 102 -6.54 10.04 14.01
CA PHE A 102 -6.89 9.20 12.87
C PHE A 102 -7.33 10.12 11.75
N VAL A 103 -6.51 10.23 10.72
CA VAL A 103 -6.74 11.07 9.55
C VAL A 103 -7.25 10.19 8.42
N ILE A 104 -8.48 10.42 7.98
CA ILE A 104 -9.07 9.74 6.82
C ILE A 104 -8.81 10.63 5.61
N PHE A 105 -8.02 10.10 4.69
CA PHE A 105 -7.59 10.78 3.47
C PHE A 105 -8.14 10.04 2.26
N ASP A 106 -9.04 10.70 1.54
CA ASP A 106 -9.68 10.16 0.34
C ASP A 106 -8.93 10.61 -0.90
N VAL A 107 -8.81 9.69 -1.86
CA VAL A 107 -8.18 9.92 -3.17
C VAL A 107 -9.19 9.62 -4.26
N GLY A 108 -9.34 10.55 -5.19
CA GLY A 108 -10.11 10.40 -6.42
C GLY A 108 -9.18 10.41 -7.63
N VAL A 109 -9.43 9.52 -8.58
CA VAL A 109 -8.71 9.45 -9.85
C VAL A 109 -9.70 9.44 -11.00
N THR A 110 -9.48 10.34 -11.96
CA THR A 110 -10.31 10.45 -13.17
C THR A 110 -9.47 10.41 -14.45
N GLU A 111 -10.06 9.96 -15.54
CA GLU A 111 -9.58 10.08 -16.92
C GLU A 111 -10.66 10.86 -17.70
N GLU A 112 -10.35 12.06 -18.21
CA GLU A 112 -11.34 12.91 -18.93
C GLU A 112 -12.66 13.09 -18.14
N ASP A 113 -12.55 13.40 -16.84
CA ASP A 113 -13.65 13.56 -15.88
C ASP A 113 -14.40 12.26 -15.49
N GLU A 114 -14.12 11.14 -16.16
CA GLU A 114 -14.72 9.85 -15.82
C GLU A 114 -13.97 9.17 -14.67
N PRO A 115 -14.67 8.58 -13.69
CA PRO A 115 -14.04 7.96 -12.54
C PRO A 115 -13.29 6.66 -12.92
N VAL A 116 -12.02 6.59 -12.54
CA VAL A 116 -11.16 5.42 -12.71
C VAL A 116 -10.99 4.67 -11.39
N LEU A 117 -10.69 5.41 -10.33
CA LEU A 117 -10.38 4.83 -9.02
C LEU A 117 -10.84 5.77 -7.90
N ARG A 118 -11.29 5.19 -6.80
CA ARG A 118 -11.41 5.87 -5.51
C ARG A 118 -10.63 5.12 -4.46
N GLY A 119 -9.95 5.84 -3.58
CA GLY A 119 -9.21 5.28 -2.45
C GLY A 119 -9.54 6.03 -1.17
N SER A 120 -9.39 5.35 -0.03
CA SER A 120 -9.46 5.98 1.28
C SER A 120 -8.41 5.35 2.19
N SER A 121 -7.54 6.18 2.74
CA SER A 121 -6.46 5.80 3.64
C SER A 121 -6.79 6.26 5.06
N THR A 122 -6.51 5.44 6.04
CA THR A 122 -6.50 5.86 7.44
C THR A 122 -5.06 5.97 7.91
N PHE A 123 -4.58 7.20 8.08
CA PHE A 123 -3.30 7.48 8.72
C PHE A 123 -3.50 7.66 10.22
N ILE A 124 -2.65 7.00 11.01
CA ILE A 124 -2.65 7.07 12.47
C ILE A 124 -1.43 7.90 12.87
N LEU A 125 -1.68 9.05 13.49
CA LEU A 125 -0.67 10.03 13.88
C LEU A 125 -0.57 10.10 15.39
N SER A 126 0.65 9.98 15.93
CA SER A 126 0.91 10.16 17.36
C SER A 126 2.13 11.04 17.59
N GLY A 127 2.25 11.61 18.79
CA GLY A 127 3.42 12.39 19.22
C GLY A 127 4.63 11.51 19.57
N LYS A 128 4.44 10.20 19.65
CA LYS A 128 5.48 9.19 19.96
C LYS A 128 5.21 7.95 19.12
N SER A 129 6.23 7.11 18.91
CA SER A 129 6.04 5.80 18.30
C SER A 129 4.92 5.05 19.04
N ILE A 130 3.92 4.56 18.29
CA ILE A 130 2.85 3.70 18.83
C ILE A 130 3.28 2.25 18.92
N LEU A 131 4.42 1.93 18.31
CA LEU A 131 5.06 0.63 18.48
C LEU A 131 5.63 0.60 19.89
N ALA A 132 5.32 -0.43 20.65
CA ALA A 132 5.92 -0.61 21.95
C ALA A 132 7.44 -0.48 21.82
N SER A 133 8.07 0.24 22.75
CA SER A 133 9.53 0.25 22.86
C SER A 133 10.00 -1.14 23.28
N ALA A 134 9.99 -2.09 22.35
CA ALA A 134 10.74 -3.29 22.53
C ALA A 134 12.22 -2.89 22.42
N ASP A 135 13.05 -3.36 23.33
CA ASP A 135 14.49 -3.36 23.15
C ASP A 135 14.78 -4.29 21.96
N PHE A 136 14.65 -3.74 20.76
CA PHE A 136 15.05 -4.47 19.56
C PHE A 136 16.56 -4.51 19.54
N GLU A 137 17.15 -5.66 19.85
CA GLU A 137 18.51 -5.92 19.44
C GLU A 137 18.61 -5.61 17.94
N ARG A 138 19.64 -4.86 17.55
CA ARG A 138 19.89 -4.54 16.13
C ARG A 138 19.91 -5.88 15.39
N PRO A 139 18.94 -6.16 14.50
CA PRO A 139 18.92 -7.47 13.84
C PRO A 139 20.21 -7.60 13.06
N GLU A 140 20.86 -8.74 13.17
CA GLU A 140 21.99 -9.12 12.31
C GLU A 140 21.62 -8.75 10.85
N PRO A 141 22.58 -8.23 10.04
CA PRO A 141 22.33 -7.94 8.64
C PRO A 141 21.71 -9.19 8.01
N GLN A 142 20.41 -9.14 7.78
CA GLN A 142 19.71 -10.30 7.22
C GLN A 142 20.29 -10.57 5.85
N HIS A 143 20.89 -11.75 5.70
CA HIS A 143 21.30 -12.23 4.40
C HIS A 143 20.11 -12.08 3.46
N SER A 144 20.31 -11.39 2.35
CA SER A 144 19.27 -11.20 1.34
C SER A 144 18.61 -12.55 1.07
N PHE A 145 17.28 -12.62 1.20
CA PHE A 145 16.52 -13.77 0.74
C PHE A 145 16.93 -14.04 -0.71
N ARG A 146 17.58 -15.17 -0.93
CA ARG A 146 18.08 -15.59 -2.24
C ARG A 146 17.15 -16.69 -2.76
N GLY A 147 16.08 -16.29 -3.41
CA GLY A 147 15.15 -17.22 -4.02
C GLY A 147 13.74 -16.63 -4.05
N ASP A 148 12.87 -17.29 -4.81
CA ASP A 148 11.45 -16.97 -4.78
C ASP A 148 10.81 -17.61 -3.53
N PRO A 149 9.79 -16.96 -2.94
CA PRO A 149 8.99 -17.56 -1.89
C PRO A 149 8.33 -18.84 -2.42
N GLN A 150 8.07 -19.77 -1.52
CA GLN A 150 7.36 -21.00 -1.89
C GLN A 150 5.94 -20.68 -2.37
N PRO A 151 5.31 -21.56 -3.17
CA PRO A 151 3.90 -21.39 -3.52
C PRO A 151 3.04 -21.15 -2.27
N GLY A 152 2.20 -20.11 -2.32
CA GLY A 152 1.39 -19.69 -1.17
C GLY A 152 2.12 -18.77 -0.17
N GLN A 153 3.36 -18.39 -0.46
CA GLN A 153 4.13 -17.44 0.36
C GLN A 153 4.46 -16.17 -0.40
N VAL A 154 4.66 -15.10 0.36
CA VAL A 154 5.14 -13.79 -0.11
C VAL A 154 6.37 -13.36 0.65
N ALA A 155 7.27 -12.68 -0.04
CA ALA A 155 8.47 -12.08 0.55
C ALA A 155 8.96 -10.93 -0.34
N ALA A 156 9.65 -9.96 0.26
CA ALA A 156 10.36 -8.91 -0.46
C ALA A 156 11.80 -8.81 0.02
N SER A 157 12.73 -8.66 -0.90
CA SER A 157 14.10 -8.25 -0.58
C SER A 157 14.15 -6.73 -0.37
N ARG A 158 15.27 -6.22 0.20
CA ARG A 158 15.49 -4.76 0.28
C ARG A 158 15.51 -4.10 -1.11
N ALA A 159 16.01 -4.79 -2.12
CA ALA A 159 16.01 -4.30 -3.50
C ALA A 159 14.56 -4.18 -4.05
N ASP A 160 13.69 -5.12 -3.70
CA ASP A 160 12.28 -5.06 -4.07
C ASP A 160 11.59 -3.85 -3.41
N LEU A 161 11.93 -3.50 -2.17
CA LEU A 161 11.35 -2.33 -1.51
C LEU A 161 11.74 -1.03 -2.23
N VAL A 162 13.00 -0.89 -2.64
CA VAL A 162 13.45 0.29 -3.41
C VAL A 162 12.78 0.34 -4.78
N ARG A 163 12.65 -0.80 -5.47
CA ARG A 163 11.96 -0.90 -6.75
C ARG A 163 10.47 -0.57 -6.62
N TYR A 164 9.82 -1.07 -5.57
CA TYR A 164 8.43 -0.72 -5.27
C TYR A 164 8.25 0.78 -5.01
N ALA A 165 9.15 1.38 -4.22
CA ALA A 165 9.15 2.82 -3.98
C ALA A 165 9.29 3.62 -5.28
N ALA A 166 10.18 3.19 -6.19
CA ALA A 166 10.34 3.82 -7.50
C ALA A 166 9.08 3.71 -8.37
N ALA A 167 8.43 2.53 -8.38
CA ALA A 167 7.24 2.27 -9.16
C ALA A 167 6.01 3.06 -8.67
N THR A 168 5.86 3.22 -7.35
CA THR A 168 4.67 3.80 -6.71
C THR A 168 4.87 5.19 -6.13
N ARG A 169 6.13 5.68 -6.06
CA ARG A 169 6.55 6.91 -5.37
C ARG A 169 6.38 6.90 -3.85
N ASP A 170 6.24 5.72 -3.25
CA ASP A 170 6.26 5.56 -1.79
C ASP A 170 7.71 5.59 -1.27
N TRP A 171 8.27 6.78 -1.19
CA TRP A 171 9.63 7.02 -0.72
C TRP A 171 9.73 7.24 0.80
N ASN A 172 8.78 6.73 1.59
CA ASN A 172 8.90 6.84 3.04
C ASN A 172 10.19 6.14 3.51
N PRO A 173 11.10 6.86 4.22
CA PRO A 173 12.40 6.34 4.61
C PRO A 173 12.38 5.04 5.41
N ILE A 174 11.30 4.74 6.12
CA ILE A 174 11.17 3.49 6.89
C ILE A 174 11.31 2.22 6.04
N HIS A 175 11.15 2.34 4.72
CA HIS A 175 11.20 1.22 3.79
C HIS A 175 12.57 0.98 3.15
N TRP A 176 13.53 1.92 3.29
CA TRP A 176 14.86 1.80 2.66
C TRP A 176 16.03 2.29 3.54
N ASP A 177 15.78 3.16 4.52
CA ASP A 177 16.77 3.68 5.46
C ASP A 177 16.59 3.00 6.83
N HIS A 178 17.62 2.24 7.26
CA HIS A 178 17.58 1.50 8.52
C HIS A 178 17.49 2.43 9.73
N ASP A 179 18.27 3.51 9.74
CA ASP A 179 18.34 4.41 10.89
C ASP A 179 17.03 5.21 11.02
N ALA A 180 16.42 5.61 9.90
CA ALA A 180 15.10 6.23 9.88
C ALA A 180 14.01 5.26 10.40
N ALA A 181 14.05 3.99 10.00
CA ALA A 181 13.12 2.99 10.48
C ALA A 181 13.24 2.76 11.99
N VAL A 182 14.47 2.65 12.50
CA VAL A 182 14.72 2.50 13.95
C VAL A 182 14.30 3.74 14.72
N ALA A 183 14.60 4.95 14.20
CA ALA A 183 14.13 6.20 14.81
C ALA A 183 12.60 6.30 14.86
N ALA A 184 11.91 5.72 13.88
CA ALA A 184 10.46 5.59 13.85
C ALA A 184 9.91 4.46 14.76
N GLY A 185 10.78 3.71 15.46
CA GLY A 185 10.41 2.66 16.43
C GLY A 185 10.20 1.27 15.81
N PHE A 186 10.61 1.08 14.54
CA PHE A 186 10.62 -0.24 13.91
C PHE A 186 11.92 -1.01 14.24
N PRO A 187 11.93 -2.34 14.16
CA PRO A 187 13.14 -3.14 14.40
C PRO A 187 14.19 -2.98 13.29
N GLY A 188 13.85 -2.31 12.20
CA GLY A 188 14.65 -2.07 11.00
C GLY A 188 13.73 -1.71 9.85
N VAL A 189 14.27 -1.71 8.64
CA VAL A 189 13.50 -1.49 7.40
C VAL A 189 12.31 -2.45 7.34
N VAL A 190 11.14 -1.93 6.98
CA VAL A 190 9.89 -2.70 6.91
C VAL A 190 9.33 -2.76 5.49
N VAL A 191 8.61 -3.83 5.18
CA VAL A 191 7.89 -3.98 3.91
C VAL A 191 6.75 -2.98 3.83
N HIS A 192 6.59 -2.31 2.68
CA HIS A 192 5.46 -1.40 2.46
C HIS A 192 4.12 -2.11 2.72
N GLY A 193 3.25 -1.49 3.50
CA GLY A 193 1.92 -2.04 3.73
C GLY A 193 1.14 -2.22 2.41
N LEU A 194 1.28 -1.26 1.50
CA LEU A 194 0.61 -1.33 0.20
C LEU A 194 1.23 -2.37 -0.76
N LEU A 195 2.50 -2.77 -0.57
CA LEU A 195 3.04 -3.95 -1.26
C LEU A 195 2.38 -5.24 -0.76
N GLN A 196 2.17 -5.35 0.56
CA GLN A 196 1.43 -6.48 1.12
C GLN A 196 -0.01 -6.52 0.59
N ALA A 197 -0.68 -5.36 0.52
CA ALA A 197 -2.02 -5.26 -0.08
C ALA A 197 -2.00 -5.64 -1.59
N ALA A 198 -0.94 -5.28 -2.32
CA ALA A 198 -0.78 -5.65 -3.72
C ALA A 198 -0.71 -7.16 -3.92
N TRP A 199 0.02 -7.90 -3.07
CA TRP A 199 0.03 -9.36 -3.09
C TRP A 199 -1.36 -9.95 -2.82
N ALA A 200 -2.08 -9.40 -1.83
CA ALA A 200 -3.44 -9.85 -1.54
C ALA A 200 -4.40 -9.60 -2.72
N PHE A 201 -4.30 -8.44 -3.37
CA PHE A 201 -5.11 -8.11 -4.56
C PHE A 201 -4.75 -9.01 -5.75
N ALA A 202 -3.46 -9.27 -5.98
CA ALA A 202 -2.99 -10.15 -7.05
C ALA A 202 -3.52 -11.57 -6.88
N ALA A 203 -3.50 -12.11 -5.65
CA ALA A 203 -3.99 -13.45 -5.35
C ALA A 203 -5.48 -13.65 -5.68
N VAL A 204 -6.32 -12.62 -5.49
CA VAL A 204 -7.74 -12.67 -5.83
C VAL A 204 -7.95 -12.38 -7.32
N ALA A 205 -7.18 -11.43 -7.87
CA ALA A 205 -7.26 -11.05 -9.28
C ALA A 205 -6.86 -12.20 -10.21
N ALA A 206 -5.99 -13.11 -9.78
CA ALA A 206 -5.50 -14.22 -10.59
C ALA A 206 -6.62 -15.11 -11.15
N ASP A 207 -7.74 -15.23 -10.46
CA ASP A 207 -8.87 -16.05 -10.87
C ASP A 207 -9.87 -15.35 -11.80
N VAL A 208 -9.67 -14.07 -12.10
CA VAL A 208 -10.61 -13.25 -12.85
C VAL A 208 -9.93 -12.73 -14.12
N ASP A 209 -10.22 -13.36 -15.25
CA ASP A 209 -9.65 -12.97 -16.55
C ASP A 209 -10.37 -11.75 -17.14
N ARG A 210 -10.01 -10.57 -16.64
CA ARG A 210 -10.55 -9.26 -17.07
C ARG A 210 -9.52 -8.15 -16.87
N PRO A 211 -9.58 -7.09 -17.70
CA PRO A 211 -8.73 -5.88 -17.49
C PRO A 211 -8.95 -5.17 -16.14
N ARG A 212 -10.14 -5.31 -15.55
CA ARG A 212 -10.48 -4.84 -14.21
C ARG A 212 -11.02 -6.04 -13.40
N PRO A 213 -10.15 -6.83 -12.77
CA PRO A 213 -10.56 -8.06 -12.08
C PRO A 213 -11.22 -7.82 -10.73
N LEU A 214 -10.98 -6.67 -10.09
CA LEU A 214 -11.51 -6.33 -8.78
C LEU A 214 -12.52 -5.18 -8.87
N PHE A 215 -13.53 -5.24 -8.01
CA PHE A 215 -14.47 -4.15 -7.78
C PHE A 215 -14.02 -3.29 -6.59
N SER A 216 -13.77 -3.92 -5.45
CA SER A 216 -13.30 -3.22 -4.25
C SER A 216 -12.32 -4.06 -3.44
N GLY A 217 -11.50 -3.38 -2.65
CA GLY A 217 -10.57 -4.02 -1.73
C GLY A 217 -10.32 -3.15 -0.51
N LYS A 218 -10.30 -3.78 0.67
CA LYS A 218 -10.02 -3.14 1.94
C LYS A 218 -8.95 -3.93 2.66
N ALA A 219 -7.80 -3.30 2.88
CA ALA A 219 -6.66 -3.87 3.58
C ALA A 219 -6.45 -3.19 4.94
N ARG A 220 -6.17 -3.97 5.97
CA ARG A 220 -5.78 -3.52 7.31
C ARG A 220 -4.37 -3.99 7.59
N PHE A 221 -3.50 -3.04 7.91
CA PHE A 221 -2.11 -3.29 8.28
C PHE A 221 -2.04 -3.53 9.78
N ARG A 222 -1.49 -4.68 10.19
CA ARG A 222 -1.52 -5.13 11.59
C ARG A 222 -0.19 -4.96 12.28
N ASN A 223 0.84 -5.59 11.74
CA ASN A 223 2.17 -5.59 12.28
C ASN A 223 3.20 -5.29 11.19
N PRO A 224 4.37 -4.74 11.53
CA PRO A 224 5.44 -4.52 10.57
C PRO A 224 6.01 -5.86 10.10
N MET A 225 6.02 -6.07 8.77
CA MET A 225 6.68 -7.20 8.14
C MET A 225 8.12 -6.81 7.80
N LEU A 226 9.09 -7.65 8.17
CA LEU A 226 10.50 -7.41 7.82
C LEU A 226 10.83 -7.99 6.43
N PRO A 227 11.75 -7.33 5.67
CA PRO A 227 12.20 -7.89 4.40
C PRO A 227 12.96 -9.19 4.59
N ALA A 228 13.03 -10.01 3.54
CA ALA A 228 13.68 -11.31 3.49
C ALA A 228 13.10 -12.38 4.45
N ARG A 229 11.93 -12.14 5.01
CA ARG A 229 11.16 -13.13 5.78
C ARG A 229 9.95 -13.56 4.97
N PRO A 230 9.84 -14.81 4.53
CA PRO A 230 8.64 -15.33 3.91
C PRO A 230 7.47 -15.32 4.90
N ALA A 231 6.29 -15.01 4.39
CA ALA A 231 5.04 -15.08 5.12
C ALA A 231 4.01 -15.84 4.28
N ASP A 232 3.14 -16.61 4.93
CA ASP A 232 2.08 -17.34 4.25
C ASP A 232 0.98 -16.38 3.83
N LEU A 233 0.49 -16.56 2.61
CA LEU A 233 -0.65 -15.85 2.05
C LEU A 233 -1.80 -16.83 1.92
N GLU A 234 -2.82 -16.65 2.74
CA GLU A 234 -4.00 -17.51 2.81
C GLU A 234 -5.19 -16.78 2.18
N VAL A 235 -5.95 -17.47 1.31
CA VAL A 235 -7.15 -16.92 0.65
C VAL A 235 -8.36 -17.76 1.01
N ALA A 236 -9.32 -17.17 1.71
CA ALA A 236 -10.64 -17.75 1.98
C ALA A 236 -11.67 -17.07 1.08
N LYS A 237 -12.29 -17.82 0.16
CA LYS A 237 -13.27 -17.32 -0.81
C LYS A 237 -14.70 -17.62 -0.35
N GLU A 238 -15.57 -16.61 -0.52
CA GLU A 238 -17.01 -16.69 -0.31
C GLU A 238 -17.70 -15.99 -1.48
N ASP A 239 -18.27 -16.75 -2.41
CA ASP A 239 -18.89 -16.25 -3.64
C ASP A 239 -17.97 -15.29 -4.41
N HIS A 240 -18.31 -14.00 -4.45
CA HIS A 240 -17.56 -12.95 -5.14
C HIS A 240 -16.60 -12.20 -4.20
N THR A 241 -16.55 -12.56 -2.93
CA THR A 241 -15.66 -11.95 -1.95
C THR A 241 -14.56 -12.92 -1.53
N ALA A 242 -13.42 -12.37 -1.17
CA ALA A 242 -12.34 -13.13 -0.56
C ALA A 242 -11.79 -12.40 0.66
N THR A 243 -11.43 -13.16 1.68
CA THR A 243 -10.62 -12.69 2.79
C THR A 243 -9.21 -13.22 2.58
N VAL A 244 -8.23 -12.32 2.56
CA VAL A 244 -6.81 -12.66 2.43
C VAL A 244 -6.10 -12.28 3.71
N THR A 245 -5.29 -13.20 4.22
CA THR A 245 -4.44 -12.99 5.39
C THR A 245 -2.99 -13.23 5.00
N ILE A 246 -2.09 -12.32 5.40
CA ILE A 246 -0.64 -12.52 5.32
C ILE A 246 -0.11 -12.64 6.74
N ARG A 247 0.53 -13.78 7.05
CA ARG A 247 1.00 -14.09 8.40
C ARG A 247 2.22 -14.99 8.38
N ASP A 248 3.00 -14.99 9.45
CA ASP A 248 3.87 -16.11 9.83
C ASP A 248 3.27 -16.88 11.03
N GLU A 249 4.04 -17.78 11.64
CA GLU A 249 3.54 -18.67 12.71
C GLU A 249 2.81 -17.91 13.83
N ASP A 250 3.31 -16.73 14.23
CA ASP A 250 2.86 -15.99 15.42
C ASP A 250 2.27 -14.62 15.11
N THR A 251 2.49 -14.09 13.91
CA THR A 251 2.21 -12.67 13.60
C THR A 251 1.37 -12.51 12.35
N GLU A 252 0.24 -11.82 12.48
CA GLU A 252 -0.56 -11.38 11.35
C GLU A 252 -0.07 -9.99 10.88
N TYR A 253 0.36 -9.90 9.62
CA TYR A 253 0.86 -8.66 9.02
C TYR A 253 -0.24 -7.87 8.33
N LEU A 254 -1.15 -8.56 7.63
CA LEU A 254 -2.23 -7.96 6.88
C LEU A 254 -3.47 -8.84 6.89
N THR A 255 -4.63 -8.19 6.95
CA THR A 255 -5.93 -8.80 6.59
C THR A 255 -6.57 -7.94 5.51
N ALA A 256 -7.04 -8.54 4.42
CA ALA A 256 -7.78 -7.85 3.38
C ALA A 256 -9.10 -8.53 3.08
N ARG A 257 -10.16 -7.73 2.86
CA ARG A 257 -11.42 -8.17 2.27
C ARG A 257 -11.52 -7.59 0.87
N ILE A 258 -11.71 -8.44 -0.12
CA ILE A 258 -11.62 -8.11 -1.53
C ILE A 258 -12.87 -8.62 -2.24
N GLU A 259 -13.45 -7.79 -3.09
CA GLU A 259 -14.58 -8.12 -3.93
C GLU A 259 -14.14 -8.17 -5.39
N ALA A 260 -14.33 -9.31 -6.03
CA ALA A 260 -14.07 -9.50 -7.45
C ALA A 260 -15.09 -8.74 -8.30
N ALA A 261 -14.70 -8.34 -9.50
CA ALA A 261 -15.60 -7.71 -10.43
C ALA A 261 -16.66 -8.70 -10.93
N HIS A 262 -17.92 -8.31 -10.86
CA HIS A 262 -19.03 -9.06 -11.43
C HIS A 262 -19.08 -8.91 -12.96
N GLY A 263 -19.76 -9.86 -13.61
CA GLY A 263 -19.93 -9.95 -15.06
C GLY A 263 -20.73 -8.81 -15.68
#